data_4ac792eb0db7e3853477cb3dcc0d58d3
#
_entry.id   4ac792eb0db7e3853477cb3dcc0d58d3
#
_cell.length_a   1.000
_cell.length_b   1.000
_cell.length_c   1.000
_cell.angle_alpha   90.00
_cell.angle_beta   90.00
_cell.angle_gamma   90.00
#
_symmetry.space_group_name_H-M   'P 1'
#
loop_
_entity.id
_entity.type
_entity.pdbx_description
1 polymer ?
#
loop_
_entity_poly.entity_id
_entity_poly.type
_entity_poly.pdbx_seq_one_letter_code
_entity_poly.pdbx_strand_id
1 'polypeptide(L)'
;MANAMVHTENLTAPQDKQKWLLNRITDGIKKVTLDLSTFVGGANESKYFASIDDENTVAYLYSGIPLARINSTNNFGPYDPTAKDGRQNKVAGFLESQVKVEFTRKGLKEQYVDSGLRYMAVIDKGELPVDIGNAKVDGLILSYDVSTGSDVELLSTVTASGSYTLPAASTSALGGVKKIATPSDDTVAALKSALKSAGIFG
;
A
#
# COMPACT_ATOMS: atom_id res chain seq x y z
N MET A 1 34.65 -29.82 41.23
CA MET A 1 34.13 -30.07 39.87
C MET A 1 33.05 -29.04 39.62
N ALA A 2 33.31 -28.09 38.73
CA ALA A 2 32.35 -27.05 38.38
C ALA A 2 31.33 -27.64 37.40
N ASN A 3 30.07 -27.70 37.78
CA ASN A 3 28.99 -28.01 36.85
C ASN A 3 28.88 -26.88 35.84
N ALA A 4 29.28 -27.12 34.60
CA ALA A 4 28.93 -26.26 33.51
C ALA A 4 27.41 -26.35 33.32
N MET A 5 26.68 -25.32 33.78
CA MET A 5 25.29 -25.13 33.32
C MET A 5 25.32 -24.90 31.83
N VAL A 6 24.91 -25.89 31.05
CA VAL A 6 24.58 -25.71 29.66
C VAL A 6 23.24 -24.99 29.64
N HIS A 7 23.27 -23.68 29.42
CA HIS A 7 22.08 -22.90 29.18
C HIS A 7 21.65 -23.16 27.70
N THR A 8 20.65 -24.01 27.56
CA THR A 8 20.05 -24.27 26.22
C THR A 8 19.00 -23.20 25.99
N GLU A 9 19.39 -22.13 25.33
CA GLU A 9 18.41 -21.14 24.84
C GLU A 9 17.66 -21.75 23.65
N ASN A 10 16.41 -22.08 23.86
CA ASN A 10 15.49 -22.32 22.76
C ASN A 10 15.09 -20.98 22.16
N LEU A 11 15.93 -20.43 21.29
CA LEU A 11 15.58 -19.30 20.43
C LEU A 11 14.54 -19.77 19.40
N THR A 12 13.30 -19.85 19.85
CA THR A 12 12.19 -20.08 18.92
C THR A 12 11.88 -18.75 18.27
N ALA A 13 12.25 -18.59 17.00
CA ALA A 13 11.83 -17.44 16.22
C ALA A 13 10.30 -17.27 16.34
N PRO A 14 9.78 -16.08 16.64
CA PRO A 14 8.36 -15.88 16.74
C PRO A 14 7.69 -16.24 15.41
N GLN A 15 6.56 -16.96 15.48
CA GLN A 15 5.81 -17.29 14.28
C GLN A 15 5.20 -16.03 13.68
N ASP A 16 5.51 -15.77 12.41
CA ASP A 16 4.85 -14.73 11.63
C ASP A 16 3.43 -15.18 11.28
N LYS A 17 2.45 -14.68 11.99
CA LYS A 17 1.05 -15.07 11.79
C LYS A 17 0.39 -14.42 10.59
N GLN A 18 1.03 -13.48 9.92
CA GLN A 18 0.57 -12.75 8.71
C GLN A 18 -0.95 -12.50 8.62
N LYS A 19 -1.60 -12.20 9.75
CA LYS A 19 -3.05 -11.98 9.81
C LYS A 19 -3.53 -10.84 8.92
N TRP A 20 -2.66 -9.87 8.68
CA TRP A 20 -2.91 -8.73 7.82
C TRP A 20 -3.09 -9.12 6.34
N LEU A 21 -2.56 -10.27 5.93
CA LEU A 21 -2.53 -10.71 4.52
C LEU A 21 -3.63 -11.74 4.25
N LEU A 22 -4.76 -11.29 3.74
CA LEU A 22 -5.92 -12.14 3.44
C LEU A 22 -5.74 -12.93 2.15
N ASN A 23 -5.17 -12.31 1.12
CA ASN A 23 -4.92 -12.98 -0.15
C ASN A 23 -3.68 -12.40 -0.85
N ARG A 24 -2.91 -13.29 -1.45
CA ARG A 24 -1.79 -12.94 -2.32
C ARG A 24 -2.29 -12.87 -3.76
N ILE A 25 -2.29 -11.68 -4.34
CA ILE A 25 -2.54 -11.52 -5.77
C ILE A 25 -1.23 -11.86 -6.48
N THR A 26 -1.09 -13.11 -6.94
CA THR A 26 0.09 -13.61 -7.69
C THR A 26 1.47 -13.23 -7.07
N ASP A 27 2.49 -13.06 -7.92
CA ASP A 27 3.87 -12.73 -7.52
C ASP A 27 4.08 -11.24 -7.22
N GLY A 28 3.07 -10.54 -6.72
CA GLY A 28 3.11 -9.10 -6.41
C GLY A 28 4.11 -8.68 -5.33
N ILE A 29 5.34 -9.21 -5.41
CA ILE A 29 6.47 -8.93 -4.52
C ILE A 29 7.63 -8.41 -5.36
N LYS A 30 8.37 -7.44 -4.82
CA LYS A 30 9.66 -7.03 -5.35
C LYS A 30 10.71 -7.03 -4.26
N LYS A 31 11.96 -7.29 -4.64
CA LYS A 31 13.10 -7.16 -3.74
C LYS A 31 13.36 -5.67 -3.45
N VAL A 32 13.58 -5.36 -2.19
CA VAL A 32 13.94 -4.02 -1.70
C VAL A 32 15.00 -4.12 -0.63
N THR A 33 15.78 -3.06 -0.43
CA THR A 33 16.73 -2.93 0.67
C THR A 33 16.10 -2.06 1.75
N LEU A 34 16.01 -2.57 2.97
CA LEU A 34 15.55 -1.83 4.14
C LEU A 34 16.71 -1.08 4.79
N ASP A 35 16.47 0.14 5.23
CA ASP A 35 17.34 0.86 6.15
C ASP A 35 16.85 0.64 7.59
N LEU A 36 17.50 -0.28 8.29
CA LEU A 36 17.11 -0.70 9.63
C LEU A 36 17.22 0.44 10.66
N SER A 37 18.07 1.44 10.41
CA SER A 37 18.20 2.60 11.30
C SER A 37 16.90 3.39 11.43
N THR A 38 15.98 3.28 10.46
CA THR A 38 14.70 3.97 10.46
C THR A 38 13.62 3.26 11.28
N PHE A 39 13.86 2.04 11.73
CA PHE A 39 12.94 1.25 12.55
C PHE A 39 13.24 1.36 14.05
N VAL A 40 14.40 1.88 14.42
CA VAL A 40 14.83 2.03 15.82
C VAL A 40 14.83 3.48 16.27
N GLY A 41 14.63 3.70 17.58
CA GLY A 41 14.68 5.04 18.20
C GLY A 41 13.46 5.93 17.94
N GLY A 42 12.44 5.43 17.25
CA GLY A 42 11.21 6.17 16.95
C GLY A 42 10.05 5.82 17.89
N ALA A 43 9.01 6.67 17.90
CA ALA A 43 7.81 6.46 18.72
C ALA A 43 7.05 5.15 18.42
N ASN A 44 7.22 4.60 17.23
CA ASN A 44 6.57 3.36 16.80
C ASN A 44 7.50 2.13 16.87
N GLU A 45 8.69 2.25 17.43
CA GLU A 45 9.66 1.15 17.50
C GLU A 45 9.04 -0.14 18.06
N SER A 46 8.33 -0.06 19.17
CA SER A 46 7.68 -1.21 19.81
C SER A 46 6.61 -1.88 18.94
N LYS A 47 6.09 -1.19 17.92
CA LYS A 47 5.10 -1.72 16.97
C LYS A 47 5.77 -2.43 15.79
N TYR A 48 7.04 -2.16 15.54
CA TYR A 48 7.76 -2.78 14.44
C TYR A 48 8.31 -4.16 14.79
N PHE A 49 8.63 -4.39 16.07
CA PHE A 49 9.29 -5.63 16.50
C PHE A 49 8.32 -6.64 17.10
N ALA A 50 8.36 -7.86 16.57
CA ALA A 50 7.54 -9.00 17.03
C ALA A 50 8.03 -9.57 18.35
N SER A 51 9.32 -9.58 18.58
CA SER A 51 9.98 -9.98 19.81
C SER A 51 11.40 -9.47 19.82
N ILE A 52 11.92 -9.31 21.03
CA ILE A 52 13.33 -9.02 21.31
C ILE A 52 13.75 -10.10 22.30
N ASP A 53 14.92 -10.70 22.11
CA ASP A 53 15.44 -11.68 23.06
C ASP A 53 15.78 -11.02 24.42
N ASP A 54 15.92 -11.82 25.47
CA ASP A 54 16.19 -11.35 26.83
C ASP A 54 17.53 -10.57 26.94
N GLU A 55 18.46 -10.85 26.04
CA GLU A 55 19.75 -10.17 25.96
C GLU A 55 19.72 -8.92 25.06
N ASN A 56 18.59 -8.64 24.40
CA ASN A 56 18.42 -7.57 23.40
C ASN A 56 19.45 -7.63 22.25
N THR A 57 19.81 -8.85 21.84
CA THR A 57 20.78 -9.08 20.77
C THR A 57 20.12 -9.44 19.45
N VAL A 58 18.89 -9.97 19.49
CA VAL A 58 18.11 -10.35 18.31
C VAL A 58 16.69 -9.85 18.44
N ALA A 59 16.19 -9.23 17.41
CA ALA A 59 14.79 -8.85 17.27
C ALA A 59 14.24 -9.28 15.90
N TYR A 60 12.93 -9.35 15.78
CA TYR A 60 12.25 -9.68 14.52
C TYR A 60 11.27 -8.58 14.16
N LEU A 61 11.43 -7.97 12.99
CA LEU A 61 10.41 -7.07 12.43
C LEU A 61 9.16 -7.87 12.08
N TYR A 62 7.99 -7.30 12.35
CA TYR A 62 6.74 -7.88 11.89
C TYR A 62 6.62 -7.85 10.37
N SER A 63 5.99 -8.87 9.77
CA SER A 63 5.43 -8.70 8.44
C SER A 63 4.28 -7.68 8.46
N GLY A 64 3.91 -7.15 7.31
CA GLY A 64 2.81 -6.19 7.20
C GLY A 64 3.17 -4.76 7.60
N ILE A 65 4.40 -4.47 8.01
CA ILE A 65 4.82 -3.08 8.23
C ILE A 65 4.70 -2.32 6.91
N PRO A 66 3.95 -1.18 6.89
CA PRO A 66 3.87 -0.33 5.71
C PRO A 66 5.23 0.30 5.45
N LEU A 67 5.76 0.08 4.24
CA LEU A 67 7.08 0.56 3.82
C LEU A 67 6.95 1.77 2.90
N ALA A 68 7.83 2.74 3.06
CA ALA A 68 7.96 3.91 2.22
C ALA A 68 9.40 4.12 1.77
N ARG A 69 9.56 4.78 0.63
CA ARG A 69 10.88 5.01 0.03
C ARG A 69 11.57 6.22 0.62
N ILE A 70 12.85 6.09 0.90
CA ILE A 70 13.75 7.17 1.31
C ILE A 70 14.33 7.81 0.03
N ASN A 71 14.12 9.11 -0.16
CA ASN A 71 14.49 9.81 -1.40
C ASN A 71 16.01 9.82 -1.67
N SER A 72 16.82 9.94 -0.63
CA SER A 72 18.28 10.11 -0.77
C SER A 72 19.00 8.81 -1.17
N THR A 73 18.52 7.65 -0.68
CA THR A 73 19.20 6.36 -0.85
C THR A 73 18.47 5.40 -1.76
N ASN A 74 17.19 5.65 -2.02
CA ASN A 74 16.23 4.71 -2.63
C ASN A 74 15.97 3.44 -1.82
N ASN A 75 16.46 3.36 -0.59
CA ASN A 75 16.14 2.32 0.37
C ASN A 75 14.74 2.52 0.94
N PHE A 76 14.27 1.57 1.70
CA PHE A 76 12.95 1.60 2.30
C PHE A 76 13.03 1.61 3.82
N GLY A 77 12.15 2.35 4.44
CA GLY A 77 11.90 2.37 5.88
C GLY A 77 10.41 2.29 6.15
N PRO A 78 9.98 2.27 7.41
CA PRO A 78 8.56 2.30 7.75
C PRO A 78 7.95 3.62 7.27
N TYR A 79 6.71 3.55 6.77
CA TYR A 79 5.92 4.74 6.49
C TYR A 79 5.79 5.59 7.76
N ASP A 80 6.09 6.86 7.66
CA ASP A 80 6.03 7.81 8.77
C ASP A 80 5.53 9.16 8.25
N PRO A 81 4.28 9.57 8.58
CA PRO A 81 3.71 10.82 8.11
C PRO A 81 4.45 12.07 8.63
N THR A 82 5.32 11.91 9.65
CA THR A 82 6.12 12.99 10.23
C THR A 82 7.54 13.09 9.69
N ALA A 83 7.97 12.08 8.92
CA ALA A 83 9.29 12.05 8.28
C ALA A 83 9.45 13.21 7.29
N LYS A 84 10.73 13.51 6.96
CA LYS A 84 11.08 14.57 5.98
C LYS A 84 11.99 14.05 4.88
N ASP A 85 12.18 12.74 4.82
CA ASP A 85 13.12 12.07 3.93
C ASP A 85 12.45 11.36 2.74
N GLY A 86 11.13 11.52 2.57
CA GLY A 86 10.33 10.91 1.52
C GLY A 86 9.34 9.86 2.04
N ARG A 87 9.59 9.30 3.24
CA ARG A 87 8.74 8.26 3.84
C ARG A 87 7.34 8.75 4.21
N GLN A 88 7.13 10.05 4.31
CA GLN A 88 5.82 10.67 4.59
C GLN A 88 4.90 10.73 3.37
N ASN A 89 5.42 10.53 2.15
CA ASN A 89 4.65 10.82 0.94
C ASN A 89 3.59 9.76 0.64
N LYS A 90 3.97 8.49 0.69
CA LYS A 90 3.10 7.37 0.37
C LYS A 90 3.67 6.04 0.86
N VAL A 91 2.79 5.07 1.07
CA VAL A 91 3.15 3.68 1.29
C VAL A 91 3.49 3.03 -0.04
N ALA A 92 4.69 2.48 -0.19
CA ALA A 92 5.12 1.80 -1.41
C ALA A 92 4.66 0.33 -1.47
N GLY A 93 4.23 -0.22 -0.36
CA GLY A 93 3.79 -1.59 -0.15
C GLY A 93 4.04 -2.02 1.29
N PHE A 94 3.94 -3.31 1.55
CA PHE A 94 4.03 -3.90 2.88
C PHE A 94 5.18 -4.89 2.97
N LEU A 95 5.83 -4.98 4.14
CA LEU A 95 6.88 -5.97 4.37
C LEU A 95 6.28 -7.38 4.28
N GLU A 96 6.79 -8.20 3.34
CA GLU A 96 6.19 -9.50 3.01
C GLU A 96 6.31 -10.52 4.15
N SER A 97 7.45 -10.56 4.81
CA SER A 97 7.74 -11.54 5.86
C SER A 97 8.56 -10.91 6.97
N GLN A 98 8.61 -11.59 8.11
CA GLN A 98 9.47 -11.18 9.22
C GLN A 98 10.93 -11.07 8.79
N VAL A 99 11.63 -10.09 9.35
CA VAL A 99 13.05 -9.87 9.13
C VAL A 99 13.79 -9.92 10.46
N LYS A 100 14.78 -10.80 10.55
CA LYS A 100 15.68 -10.88 11.70
C LYS A 100 16.59 -9.66 11.72
N VAL A 101 16.70 -9.01 12.85
CA VAL A 101 17.57 -7.86 13.11
C VAL A 101 18.49 -8.21 14.26
N GLU A 102 19.79 -8.02 14.09
CA GLU A 102 20.79 -8.28 15.12
C GLU A 102 21.34 -6.98 15.69
N PHE A 103 21.49 -6.94 16.98
CA PHE A 103 22.06 -5.80 17.71
C PHE A 103 23.39 -6.17 18.36
N THR A 104 24.19 -5.18 18.55
CA THR A 104 25.43 -5.22 19.30
C THR A 104 25.38 -4.18 20.41
N ARG A 105 26.34 -4.17 21.31
CA ARG A 105 26.48 -3.10 22.33
C ARG A 105 26.61 -1.69 21.73
N LYS A 106 26.92 -1.59 20.43
CA LYS A 106 27.06 -0.32 19.68
C LYS A 106 25.82 0.05 18.87
N GLY A 107 24.75 -0.73 18.92
CA GLY A 107 23.52 -0.60 18.14
C GLY A 107 23.39 -1.69 17.07
N LEU A 108 22.74 -1.39 15.96
CA LEU A 108 22.51 -2.33 14.87
C LEU A 108 23.82 -2.96 14.38
N LYS A 109 23.82 -4.27 14.18
CA LYS A 109 24.96 -4.99 13.58
C LYS A 109 25.09 -4.67 12.09
N GLU A 110 23.95 -4.63 11.39
CA GLU A 110 23.85 -4.26 9.98
C GLU A 110 22.82 -3.16 9.82
N GLN A 111 23.15 -2.15 9.03
CA GLN A 111 22.22 -1.05 8.75
C GLN A 111 21.25 -1.41 7.63
N TYR A 112 21.65 -2.21 6.66
CA TYR A 112 20.87 -2.52 5.47
C TYR A 112 20.62 -4.01 5.38
N VAL A 113 19.39 -4.38 5.01
CA VAL A 113 19.00 -5.77 4.78
C VAL A 113 18.05 -5.86 3.58
N ASP A 114 18.26 -6.86 2.75
CA ASP A 114 17.37 -7.14 1.63
C ASP A 114 16.12 -7.89 2.10
N SER A 115 14.95 -7.49 1.59
CA SER A 115 13.67 -8.11 1.93
C SER A 115 12.67 -8.04 0.77
N GLY A 116 11.50 -8.67 0.94
CA GLY A 116 10.37 -8.61 0.04
C GLY A 116 9.42 -7.47 0.39
N LEU A 117 9.06 -6.66 -0.59
CA LEU A 117 8.00 -5.69 -0.50
C LEU A 117 6.81 -6.19 -1.32
N ARG A 118 5.67 -6.39 -0.66
CA ARG A 118 4.41 -6.76 -1.32
C ARG A 118 3.68 -5.51 -1.78
N TYR A 119 3.39 -5.46 -3.09
CA TYR A 119 2.68 -4.35 -3.72
C TYR A 119 1.36 -4.77 -4.38
N MET A 120 0.99 -6.06 -4.31
CA MET A 120 -0.30 -6.57 -4.79
C MET A 120 -0.86 -7.56 -3.77
N ALA A 121 -1.99 -7.24 -3.15
CA ALA A 121 -2.63 -8.08 -2.14
C ALA A 121 -4.05 -7.64 -1.82
N VAL A 122 -4.78 -8.53 -1.15
CA VAL A 122 -5.94 -8.18 -0.32
C VAL A 122 -5.49 -8.22 1.14
N ILE A 123 -5.68 -7.14 1.87
CA ILE A 123 -5.21 -7.00 3.24
C ILE A 123 -6.35 -6.68 4.21
N ASP A 124 -6.14 -6.99 5.48
CA ASP A 124 -6.92 -6.48 6.60
C ASP A 124 -6.17 -5.31 7.25
N LYS A 125 -6.70 -4.08 7.10
CA LYS A 125 -6.09 -2.88 7.68
C LYS A 125 -6.03 -2.93 9.22
N GLY A 126 -7.01 -3.59 9.85
CA GLY A 126 -7.09 -3.71 11.30
C GLY A 126 -6.00 -4.58 11.91
N GLU A 127 -5.44 -5.49 11.12
CA GLU A 127 -4.39 -6.42 11.54
C GLU A 127 -2.96 -5.96 11.15
N LEU A 128 -2.80 -4.76 10.57
CA LEU A 128 -1.48 -4.19 10.30
C LEU A 128 -0.78 -3.82 11.62
N PRO A 129 0.55 -4.04 11.72
CA PRO A 129 1.32 -3.65 12.90
C PRO A 129 1.26 -2.13 13.17
N VAL A 130 1.12 -1.34 12.10
CA VAL A 130 1.00 0.11 12.16
C VAL A 130 -0.11 0.56 11.25
N ASP A 131 -1.03 1.35 11.79
CA ASP A 131 -2.11 1.94 11.01
C ASP A 131 -1.57 2.93 9.97
N ILE A 132 -2.06 2.80 8.75
CA ILE A 132 -1.72 3.69 7.64
C ILE A 132 -2.65 4.90 7.53
N GLY A 133 -3.76 4.93 8.28
CA GLY A 133 -4.78 5.97 8.19
C GLY A 133 -5.27 6.17 6.74
N ASN A 134 -5.19 7.41 6.27
CA ASN A 134 -5.56 7.79 4.89
C ASN A 134 -4.33 7.90 3.95
N ALA A 135 -3.23 7.20 4.25
CA ALA A 135 -2.05 7.24 3.41
C ALA A 135 -2.35 6.73 2.00
N LYS A 136 -1.74 7.37 1.02
CA LYS A 136 -1.75 6.86 -0.36
C LYS A 136 -0.89 5.61 -0.44
N VAL A 137 -1.39 4.58 -1.12
CA VAL A 137 -0.68 3.31 -1.28
C VAL A 137 -0.37 3.08 -2.76
N ASP A 138 0.88 2.70 -3.05
CA ASP A 138 1.27 2.28 -4.41
C ASP A 138 0.89 0.80 -4.67
N GLY A 139 0.84 0.42 -5.93
CA GLY A 139 0.54 -0.95 -6.34
C GLY A 139 -0.97 -1.24 -6.40
N LEU A 140 -1.34 -2.50 -6.31
CA LEU A 140 -2.74 -2.95 -6.29
C LEU A 140 -3.04 -3.57 -4.92
N ILE A 141 -3.50 -2.75 -4.00
CA ILE A 141 -3.85 -3.16 -2.64
C ILE A 141 -5.33 -2.94 -2.42
N LEU A 142 -6.02 -4.03 -2.13
CA LEU A 142 -7.42 -4.04 -1.69
C LEU A 142 -7.47 -4.22 -0.18
N SER A 143 -8.30 -3.48 0.50
CA SER A 143 -8.55 -3.63 1.94
C SER A 143 -9.93 -4.24 2.17
N TYR A 144 -9.98 -5.18 3.10
CA TYR A 144 -11.21 -5.74 3.62
C TYR A 144 -11.08 -5.82 5.15
N ASP A 145 -12.01 -5.23 5.87
CA ASP A 145 -12.05 -5.32 7.32
C ASP A 145 -12.86 -6.56 7.72
N VAL A 146 -12.15 -7.59 8.17
CA VAL A 146 -12.75 -8.87 8.58
C VAL A 146 -13.64 -8.69 9.81
N SER A 147 -13.31 -7.74 10.70
CA SER A 147 -14.02 -7.54 11.96
C SER A 147 -15.40 -6.91 11.77
N THR A 148 -15.52 -5.99 10.82
CA THR A 148 -16.79 -5.28 10.52
C THR A 148 -17.52 -5.86 9.32
N GLY A 149 -16.84 -6.67 8.49
CA GLY A 149 -17.38 -7.17 7.23
C GLY A 149 -17.68 -6.07 6.22
N SER A 150 -16.91 -4.98 6.28
CA SER A 150 -17.08 -3.83 5.38
C SER A 150 -16.78 -4.21 3.92
N ASP A 151 -17.28 -3.39 3.00
CA ASP A 151 -16.99 -3.55 1.58
C ASP A 151 -15.50 -3.45 1.28
N VAL A 152 -15.07 -4.13 0.20
CA VAL A 152 -13.67 -4.07 -0.26
C VAL A 152 -13.35 -2.67 -0.76
N GLU A 153 -12.32 -2.06 -0.20
CA GLU A 153 -11.81 -0.75 -0.58
C GLU A 153 -10.51 -0.87 -1.37
N LEU A 154 -10.38 -0.16 -2.49
CA LEU A 154 -9.13 -0.01 -3.20
C LEU A 154 -8.28 1.09 -2.53
N LEU A 155 -7.19 0.71 -1.87
CA LEU A 155 -6.29 1.67 -1.20
C LEU A 155 -5.34 2.36 -2.18
N SER A 156 -5.14 1.77 -3.35
CA SER A 156 -4.24 2.32 -4.36
C SER A 156 -4.85 3.57 -4.99
N THR A 157 -4.09 4.65 -5.00
CA THR A 157 -4.41 5.81 -5.82
C THR A 157 -4.05 5.53 -7.27
N VAL A 158 -4.77 4.65 -7.94
CA VAL A 158 -4.79 4.65 -9.39
C VAL A 158 -5.58 5.90 -9.78
N THR A 159 -4.90 7.00 -9.95
CA THR A 159 -5.49 8.12 -10.66
C THR A 159 -5.68 7.60 -12.07
N ALA A 160 -6.92 7.29 -12.44
CA ALA A 160 -7.27 7.15 -13.85
C ALA A 160 -6.92 8.50 -14.48
N SER A 161 -5.68 8.65 -14.96
CA SER A 161 -5.28 9.80 -15.75
C SER A 161 -5.86 9.58 -17.13
N GLY A 162 -7.05 10.08 -17.32
CA GLY A 162 -7.77 10.00 -18.57
C GLY A 162 -9.25 10.10 -18.30
N SER A 163 -9.75 11.31 -18.06
CA SER A 163 -11.15 11.60 -18.34
C SER A 163 -11.31 11.34 -19.84
N TYR A 164 -11.77 10.13 -20.19
CA TYR A 164 -12.17 9.89 -21.58
C TYR A 164 -13.42 10.73 -21.83
N THR A 165 -13.19 11.88 -22.43
CA THR A 165 -14.29 12.69 -22.94
C THR A 165 -14.72 12.05 -24.25
N LEU A 166 -15.91 11.48 -24.29
CA LEU A 166 -16.50 10.99 -25.54
C LEU A 166 -16.47 12.13 -26.57
N PRO A 167 -15.82 11.94 -27.71
CA PRO A 167 -15.87 12.94 -28.80
C PRO A 167 -17.32 13.18 -29.17
N ALA A 168 -17.66 14.43 -29.45
CA ALA A 168 -18.97 14.74 -30.03
C ALA A 168 -19.16 13.95 -31.35
N ALA A 169 -20.33 13.37 -31.54
CA ALA A 169 -20.64 12.71 -32.80
C ALA A 169 -20.49 13.70 -33.97
N SER A 170 -19.81 13.28 -35.01
CA SER A 170 -19.69 14.04 -36.27
C SER A 170 -20.11 13.15 -37.42
N THR A 171 -20.32 13.72 -38.59
CA THR A 171 -20.69 12.98 -39.82
C THR A 171 -19.62 12.00 -40.28
N SER A 172 -18.40 12.10 -39.75
CA SER A 172 -17.25 11.26 -40.10
C SER A 172 -16.71 10.41 -38.95
N ALA A 173 -17.26 10.52 -37.71
CA ALA A 173 -16.81 9.76 -36.56
C ALA A 173 -17.99 9.32 -35.69
N LEU A 174 -17.99 8.02 -35.31
CA LEU A 174 -18.93 7.49 -34.31
C LEU A 174 -18.55 8.07 -32.95
N GLY A 175 -19.29 9.08 -32.48
CA GLY A 175 -19.14 9.67 -31.17
C GLY A 175 -20.37 9.40 -30.30
N GLY A 176 -20.39 9.93 -29.09
CA GLY A 176 -21.58 9.90 -28.23
C GLY A 176 -22.74 10.69 -28.88
N VAL A 177 -23.97 10.27 -28.62
CA VAL A 177 -25.16 10.96 -29.10
C VAL A 177 -25.19 12.38 -28.55
N LYS A 178 -25.25 13.37 -29.43
CA LYS A 178 -25.35 14.78 -29.03
C LYS A 178 -26.68 14.99 -28.28
N LYS A 179 -26.62 15.49 -27.06
CA LYS A 179 -27.83 15.85 -26.32
C LYS A 179 -28.55 16.97 -27.10
N ILE A 180 -29.74 16.69 -27.54
CA ILE A 180 -30.58 17.69 -28.22
C ILE A 180 -31.19 18.59 -27.14
N ALA A 181 -31.11 19.90 -27.29
CA ALA A 181 -31.85 20.80 -26.41
C ALA A 181 -33.36 20.56 -26.58
N THR A 182 -34.07 20.51 -25.47
CA THR A 182 -35.53 20.39 -25.48
C THR A 182 -36.10 21.56 -26.29
N PRO A 183 -36.95 21.30 -27.32
CA PRO A 183 -37.57 22.37 -28.06
C PRO A 183 -38.36 23.31 -27.15
N SER A 184 -38.35 24.59 -27.41
CA SER A 184 -39.04 25.58 -26.62
C SER A 184 -40.55 25.57 -26.75
N ASP A 185 -41.05 24.86 -27.75
CA ASP A 185 -42.47 24.64 -27.98
C ASP A 185 -42.71 23.24 -28.58
N ASP A 186 -43.96 22.72 -28.47
CA ASP A 186 -44.35 21.40 -28.93
C ASP A 186 -44.73 21.32 -30.38
N THR A 187 -44.28 22.26 -31.22
CA THR A 187 -44.63 22.27 -32.63
C THR A 187 -43.75 21.31 -33.45
N VAL A 188 -44.29 20.71 -34.49
CA VAL A 188 -43.58 19.85 -35.44
C VAL A 188 -42.41 20.64 -36.09
N ALA A 189 -42.54 21.93 -36.24
CA ALA A 189 -41.50 22.79 -36.81
C ALA A 189 -40.31 22.90 -35.85
N ALA A 190 -40.54 23.11 -34.57
CA ALA A 190 -39.48 23.16 -33.57
C ALA A 190 -38.76 21.80 -33.42
N LEU A 191 -39.49 20.70 -33.45
CA LEU A 191 -38.92 19.35 -33.45
C LEU A 191 -38.06 19.10 -34.68
N LYS A 192 -38.54 19.45 -35.90
CA LYS A 192 -37.76 19.34 -37.11
C LYS A 192 -36.49 20.18 -37.05
N SER A 193 -36.57 21.39 -36.54
CA SER A 193 -35.41 22.28 -36.39
C SER A 193 -34.38 21.68 -35.43
N ALA A 194 -34.85 21.14 -34.29
CA ALA A 194 -33.99 20.49 -33.29
C ALA A 194 -33.28 19.25 -33.89
N LEU A 195 -34.00 18.38 -34.59
CA LEU A 195 -33.48 17.19 -35.24
C LEU A 195 -32.50 17.52 -36.39
N LYS A 196 -32.77 18.59 -37.14
CA LYS A 196 -31.86 19.07 -38.18
C LYS A 196 -30.57 19.63 -37.57
N SER A 197 -30.64 20.39 -36.48
CA SER A 197 -29.46 20.87 -35.75
C SER A 197 -28.63 19.76 -35.13
N ALA A 198 -29.27 18.63 -34.81
CA ALA A 198 -28.59 17.42 -34.33
C ALA A 198 -27.97 16.57 -35.45
N GLY A 199 -28.18 16.92 -36.70
CA GLY A 199 -27.66 16.18 -37.85
C GLY A 199 -28.41 14.86 -38.16
N ILE A 200 -29.65 14.71 -37.66
CA ILE A 200 -30.47 13.52 -37.87
C ILE A 200 -31.25 13.61 -39.20
N PHE A 201 -31.55 14.82 -39.66
CA PHE A 201 -32.14 15.09 -40.98
C PHE A 201 -31.25 16.06 -41.77
N GLY A 202 -30.98 15.73 -43.00
CA GLY A 202 -30.33 16.61 -43.99
C GLY A 202 -31.27 17.60 -44.61
#